data_bfe4fee72b142fb46f2a655b1d681da6
#
_entry.id   bfe4fee72b142fb46f2a655b1d681da6
#
_cell.length_a   1.000
_cell.length_b   1.000
_cell.length_c   1.000
_cell.angle_alpha   90.00
_cell.angle_beta   90.00
_cell.angle_gamma   90.00
#
_symmetry.space_group_name_H-M   'P 1'
#
loop_
_entity.id
_entity.type
_entity.pdbx_description
1 polymer ?
#
loop_
_entity_poly.entity_id
_entity_poly.type
_entity_poly.pdbx_seq_one_letter_code
_entity_poly.pdbx_strand_id
1 'polypeptide(L)'
;MNLLLLLLLQQSAQAPATKVDSETISGLGARNIGSAAMSGRIAALDAVHEGARLTIYVGAASGGVWKSTNGGTTFKPVFDKQPVQSIGAVTIDPKNPKVIWVGTGESWMRNSLSIGDGVYRSDDGGENWMNLGLRN
;
A
#
# COMPACT_ATOMS: atom_id res chain seq x y z
N MET A 1 33.25 60.27 8.93
CA MET A 1 32.79 59.06 8.24
C MET A 1 31.71 58.43 9.13
N ASN A 2 30.47 58.46 8.63
CA ASN A 2 29.26 58.38 9.42
C ASN A 2 29.02 56.99 10.03
N LEU A 3 28.95 56.91 11.35
CA LEU A 3 28.59 55.73 12.12
C LEU A 3 27.19 55.17 11.73
N LEU A 4 26.35 56.00 11.13
CA LEU A 4 25.01 55.65 10.63
C LEU A 4 25.04 54.78 9.38
N LEU A 5 26.11 54.77 8.60
CA LEU A 5 26.24 53.98 7.38
C LEU A 5 26.65 52.53 7.67
N LEU A 6 27.24 52.26 8.82
CA LEU A 6 27.64 50.91 9.25
C LEU A 6 26.47 50.10 9.84
N LEU A 7 25.43 50.77 10.35
CA LEU A 7 24.25 50.08 10.92
C LEU A 7 23.26 49.59 9.84
N LEU A 8 23.35 50.06 8.61
CA LEU A 8 22.46 49.67 7.51
C LEU A 8 22.91 48.44 6.74
N LEU A 9 24.10 47.90 7.04
CA LEU A 9 24.67 46.73 6.36
C LEU A 9 24.48 45.41 7.14
N GLN A 10 23.79 45.42 8.28
CA GLN A 10 23.50 44.19 9.07
C GLN A 10 22.03 43.77 9.04
N GLN A 11 21.29 44.11 8.01
CA GLN A 11 20.08 43.34 7.72
C GLN A 11 20.51 42.06 7.00
N SER A 12 20.88 41.05 7.82
CA SER A 12 20.93 39.69 7.35
C SER A 12 19.55 39.34 6.82
N ALA A 13 19.45 39.13 5.51
CA ALA A 13 18.26 38.62 4.88
C ALA A 13 18.00 37.24 5.51
N GLN A 14 17.10 37.20 6.50
CA GLN A 14 16.62 35.98 7.10
C GLN A 14 15.86 35.26 5.99
N ALA A 15 16.39 34.13 5.53
CA ALA A 15 15.69 33.30 4.56
C ALA A 15 14.28 33.01 5.10
N PRO A 16 13.24 33.12 4.28
CA PRO A 16 11.88 32.84 4.73
C PRO A 16 11.84 31.44 5.32
N ALA A 17 11.37 31.34 6.56
CA ALA A 17 11.20 30.05 7.23
C ALA A 17 10.23 29.23 6.38
N THR A 18 10.68 28.10 5.86
CA THR A 18 9.84 27.18 5.11
C THR A 18 8.77 26.65 6.04
N LYS A 19 7.54 27.09 5.84
CA LYS A 19 6.40 26.64 6.62
C LYS A 19 6.01 25.27 6.09
N VAL A 20 6.24 24.23 6.89
CA VAL A 20 5.76 22.87 6.60
C VAL A 20 4.34 22.77 7.15
N ASP A 21 3.37 22.75 6.26
CA ASP A 21 1.94 22.59 6.57
C ASP A 21 1.37 21.38 5.82
N SER A 22 0.09 21.11 6.05
CA SER A 22 -0.61 19.98 5.43
C SER A 22 -0.62 20.05 3.89
N GLU A 23 -0.60 21.24 3.30
CA GLU A 23 -0.53 21.42 1.85
C GLU A 23 0.85 21.07 1.32
N THR A 24 1.90 21.46 2.03
CA THR A 24 3.29 21.17 1.66
C THR A 24 3.56 19.66 1.62
N ILE A 25 2.95 18.90 2.53
CA ILE A 25 3.14 17.43 2.61
C ILE A 25 2.08 16.65 1.84
N SER A 26 0.95 17.25 1.45
CA SER A 26 -0.12 16.58 0.70
C SER A 26 0.34 16.03 -0.66
N GLY A 27 1.31 16.69 -1.29
CA GLY A 27 1.92 16.24 -2.55
C GLY A 27 2.85 15.05 -2.41
N LEU A 28 3.23 14.63 -1.20
CA LEU A 28 4.12 13.50 -0.98
C LEU A 28 3.42 12.13 -1.11
N GLY A 29 2.12 12.11 -1.42
CA GLY A 29 1.41 10.87 -1.65
C GLY A 29 1.46 9.94 -0.44
N ALA A 30 1.07 10.43 0.73
CA ALA A 30 0.96 9.56 1.90
C ALA A 30 0.01 8.40 1.60
N ARG A 31 0.53 7.19 1.70
CA ARG A 31 -0.21 5.97 1.48
C ARG A 31 -0.64 5.40 2.83
N ASN A 32 -1.92 5.12 2.96
CA ASN A 32 -2.39 4.34 4.11
C ASN A 32 -1.94 2.88 3.92
N ILE A 33 -0.99 2.43 4.72
CA ILE A 33 -0.50 1.05 4.74
C ILE A 33 -1.22 0.18 5.78
N GLY A 34 -2.32 0.68 6.32
CA GLY A 34 -3.10 0.02 7.37
C GLY A 34 -2.50 0.20 8.75
N SER A 35 -3.05 -0.53 9.72
CA SER A 35 -2.60 -0.52 11.10
C SER A 35 -1.24 -1.18 11.23
N ALA A 36 -0.21 -0.43 11.57
CA ALA A 36 1.17 -0.91 11.66
C ALA A 36 1.41 -1.94 12.78
N ALA A 37 0.51 -2.06 13.75
CA ALA A 37 0.67 -2.96 14.89
C ALA A 37 0.81 -4.44 14.51
N MET A 38 0.27 -4.85 13.37
CA MET A 38 0.27 -6.22 12.86
C MET A 38 0.79 -6.32 11.43
N SER A 39 1.36 -5.27 10.89
CA SER A 39 1.92 -5.21 9.55
C SER A 39 3.20 -6.03 9.43
N GLY A 40 3.46 -6.55 8.23
CA GLY A 40 4.70 -7.24 7.90
C GLY A 40 4.63 -8.77 7.87
N ARG A 41 3.58 -9.39 8.42
CA ARG A 41 3.39 -10.84 8.25
C ARG A 41 2.79 -11.15 6.88
N ILE A 42 3.49 -11.89 6.05
CA ILE A 42 2.95 -12.45 4.83
C ILE A 42 2.00 -13.59 5.21
N ALA A 43 0.73 -13.47 4.82
CA ALA A 43 -0.31 -14.47 5.09
C ALA A 43 -0.53 -15.39 3.89
N ALA A 44 -0.37 -14.87 2.68
CA ALA A 44 -0.54 -15.63 1.44
C ALA A 44 0.41 -15.13 0.35
N LEU A 45 0.78 -16.04 -0.55
CA LEU A 45 1.60 -15.73 -1.72
C LEU A 45 1.15 -16.63 -2.86
N ASP A 46 1.00 -16.04 -4.04
CA ASP A 46 0.80 -16.79 -5.28
C ASP A 46 1.55 -16.13 -6.43
N ALA A 47 1.97 -16.93 -7.42
CA ALA A 47 2.79 -16.45 -8.51
C ALA A 47 2.47 -17.18 -9.82
N VAL A 48 2.59 -16.47 -10.94
CA VAL A 48 2.34 -17.01 -12.26
C VAL A 48 3.36 -16.51 -13.27
N HIS A 49 3.77 -17.38 -14.18
CA HIS A 49 4.57 -16.99 -15.33
C HIS A 49 3.70 -16.47 -16.47
N GLU A 50 3.99 -15.26 -16.94
CA GLU A 50 3.41 -14.64 -18.13
C GLU A 50 4.52 -14.52 -19.19
N GLY A 51 4.77 -15.59 -19.91
CA GLY A 51 5.94 -15.73 -20.76
C GLY A 51 7.24 -15.74 -19.95
N ALA A 52 8.17 -14.83 -20.25
CA ALA A 52 9.42 -14.68 -19.51
C ALA A 52 9.28 -13.89 -18.19
N ARG A 53 8.11 -13.33 -17.92
CA ARG A 53 7.86 -12.48 -16.75
C ARG A 53 7.23 -13.29 -15.64
N LEU A 54 7.77 -13.16 -14.42
CA LEU A 54 7.18 -13.71 -13.23
C LEU A 54 6.37 -12.63 -12.50
N THR A 55 5.05 -12.82 -12.44
CA THR A 55 4.14 -11.96 -11.67
C THR A 55 3.85 -12.63 -10.33
N ILE A 56 4.01 -11.87 -9.23
CA ILE A 56 3.83 -12.36 -7.86
C ILE A 56 2.80 -11.48 -7.16
N TYR A 57 1.87 -12.10 -6.46
CA TYR A 57 0.95 -11.43 -5.53
C TYR A 57 1.26 -11.86 -4.11
N VAL A 58 1.33 -10.90 -3.21
CA VAL A 58 1.60 -11.11 -1.78
C VAL A 58 0.47 -10.50 -0.98
N GLY A 59 -0.20 -11.32 -0.18
CA GLY A 59 -1.20 -10.90 0.79
C GLY A 59 -0.58 -10.73 2.16
N ALA A 60 -0.65 -9.52 2.71
CA ALA A 60 -0.21 -9.22 4.05
C ALA A 60 -1.38 -9.25 5.04
N ALA A 61 -1.16 -9.82 6.23
CA ALA A 61 -2.20 -9.96 7.26
C ALA A 61 -2.84 -8.63 7.69
N SER A 62 -2.13 -7.52 7.53
CA SER A 62 -2.62 -6.16 7.83
C SER A 62 -2.06 -5.12 6.88
N GLY A 63 -1.71 -5.48 5.65
CA GLY A 63 -1.07 -4.60 4.68
C GLY A 63 -1.60 -4.71 3.26
N GLY A 64 -2.78 -5.31 3.08
CA GLY A 64 -3.42 -5.46 1.77
C GLY A 64 -2.69 -6.42 0.85
N VAL A 65 -2.94 -6.28 -0.46
CA VAL A 65 -2.32 -7.09 -1.50
C VAL A 65 -1.29 -6.28 -2.26
N TRP A 66 -0.14 -6.88 -2.47
CA TRP A 66 0.98 -6.32 -3.21
C TRP A 66 1.26 -7.15 -4.46
N LYS A 67 1.54 -6.47 -5.56
CA LYS A 67 1.85 -7.07 -6.86
C LYS A 67 3.26 -6.72 -7.31
N SER A 68 4.01 -7.72 -7.72
CA SER A 68 5.25 -7.56 -8.48
C SER A 68 5.08 -8.12 -9.88
N THR A 69 5.62 -7.45 -10.88
CA THR A 69 5.65 -7.93 -12.28
C THR A 69 7.07 -8.15 -12.78
N ASN A 70 8.04 -8.13 -11.89
CA ASN A 70 9.47 -8.28 -12.21
C ASN A 70 10.20 -9.27 -11.28
N GLY A 71 9.50 -10.36 -10.95
CA GLY A 71 10.09 -11.43 -10.15
C GLY A 71 10.39 -11.07 -8.69
N GLY A 72 9.65 -10.10 -8.13
CA GLY A 72 9.83 -9.68 -6.74
C GLY A 72 10.82 -8.55 -6.52
N THR A 73 11.40 -7.98 -7.59
CA THR A 73 12.35 -6.86 -7.45
C THR A 73 11.67 -5.60 -6.93
N THR A 74 10.44 -5.31 -7.40
CA THR A 74 9.63 -4.20 -6.87
C THR A 74 8.20 -4.65 -6.68
N PHE A 75 7.53 -4.07 -5.69
CA PHE A 75 6.13 -4.33 -5.38
C PHE A 75 5.32 -3.04 -5.42
N LYS A 76 4.09 -3.15 -5.93
CA LYS A 76 3.08 -2.08 -5.89
C LYS A 76 1.88 -2.56 -5.11
N PRO A 77 1.24 -1.72 -4.28
CA PRO A 77 -0.01 -2.05 -3.65
C PRO A 77 -1.13 -2.04 -4.69
N VAL A 78 -2.01 -3.02 -4.62
CA VAL A 78 -3.15 -3.16 -5.55
C VAL A 78 -4.49 -3.27 -4.84
N PHE A 79 -4.53 -3.21 -3.51
CA PHE A 79 -5.74 -3.41 -2.72
C PHE A 79 -6.09 -2.21 -1.80
N ASP A 80 -5.34 -1.12 -1.85
CA ASP A 80 -5.45 0.02 -0.93
C ASP A 80 -6.80 0.75 -0.95
N LYS A 81 -7.55 0.64 -2.05
CA LYS A 81 -8.87 1.26 -2.19
C LYS A 81 -10.00 0.47 -1.49
N GLN A 82 -9.70 -0.72 -0.99
CA GLN A 82 -10.69 -1.55 -0.33
C GLN A 82 -10.81 -1.21 1.16
N PRO A 83 -11.99 -1.41 1.77
CA PRO A 83 -12.25 -1.02 3.16
C PRO A 83 -11.47 -1.84 4.18
N VAL A 84 -10.93 -3.00 3.79
CA VAL A 84 -10.16 -3.89 4.65
C VAL A 84 -8.77 -4.13 4.09
N GLN A 85 -7.79 -4.27 4.97
CA GLN A 85 -6.39 -4.51 4.62
C GLN A 85 -5.87 -5.84 5.18
N SER A 86 -6.73 -6.61 5.84
CA SER A 86 -6.39 -7.92 6.38
C SER A 86 -6.60 -8.98 5.31
N ILE A 87 -5.53 -9.65 4.91
CA ILE A 87 -5.55 -10.68 3.85
C ILE A 87 -5.19 -12.03 4.46
N GLY A 88 -6.06 -13.01 4.25
CA GLY A 88 -5.85 -14.40 4.67
C GLY A 88 -5.44 -15.33 3.53
N ALA A 89 -5.90 -15.05 2.31
CA ALA A 89 -5.62 -15.85 1.13
C ALA A 89 -5.52 -15.00 -0.14
N VAL A 90 -4.66 -15.42 -1.04
CA VAL A 90 -4.55 -14.87 -2.41
C VAL A 90 -4.36 -16.05 -3.35
N THR A 91 -5.06 -16.05 -4.47
CA THR A 91 -4.83 -17.04 -5.54
C THR A 91 -5.08 -16.45 -6.93
N ILE A 92 -4.31 -16.91 -7.89
CA ILE A 92 -4.37 -16.51 -9.30
C ILE A 92 -5.00 -17.67 -10.08
N ASP A 93 -5.89 -17.37 -11.03
CA ASP A 93 -6.36 -18.38 -11.96
C ASP A 93 -5.21 -18.74 -12.93
N PRO A 94 -4.73 -19.99 -12.93
CA PRO A 94 -3.60 -20.40 -13.78
C PRO A 94 -3.93 -20.37 -15.26
N LYS A 95 -5.20 -20.38 -15.65
CA LYS A 95 -5.65 -20.28 -17.03
C LYS A 95 -5.84 -18.82 -17.48
N ASN A 96 -6.10 -17.93 -16.54
CA ASN A 96 -6.23 -16.50 -16.81
C ASN A 96 -5.56 -15.67 -15.72
N PRO A 97 -4.27 -15.31 -15.87
CA PRO A 97 -3.49 -14.58 -14.87
C PRO A 97 -4.04 -13.19 -14.50
N LYS A 98 -5.03 -12.69 -15.22
CA LYS A 98 -5.73 -11.46 -14.85
C LYS A 98 -6.79 -11.67 -13.77
N VAL A 99 -7.25 -12.91 -13.58
CA VAL A 99 -8.24 -13.25 -12.57
C VAL A 99 -7.53 -13.59 -11.27
N ILE A 100 -7.78 -12.79 -10.25
CA ILE A 100 -7.23 -12.94 -8.91
C ILE A 100 -8.36 -13.00 -7.90
N TRP A 101 -8.22 -13.89 -6.93
CA TRP A 101 -9.12 -14.03 -5.81
C TRP A 101 -8.40 -13.68 -4.52
N VAL A 102 -9.07 -12.98 -3.64
CA VAL A 102 -8.56 -12.58 -2.33
C VAL A 102 -9.58 -12.90 -1.26
N GLY A 103 -9.19 -13.68 -0.29
CA GLY A 103 -9.92 -13.89 0.95
C GLY A 103 -9.41 -12.93 2.01
N THR A 104 -10.30 -12.07 2.53
CA THR A 104 -9.96 -11.12 3.58
C THR A 104 -10.16 -11.72 4.97
N GLY A 105 -9.49 -11.15 5.97
CA GLY A 105 -9.48 -11.66 7.34
C GLY A 105 -8.26 -12.54 7.63
N GLU A 106 -8.01 -12.79 8.91
CA GLU A 106 -6.91 -13.67 9.33
C GLU A 106 -7.39 -15.10 9.51
N SER A 107 -6.70 -16.06 8.88
CA SER A 107 -6.96 -17.48 9.03
C SER A 107 -6.32 -18.09 10.30
N TRP A 108 -5.37 -17.40 10.93
CA TRP A 108 -4.67 -17.87 12.11
C TRP A 108 -5.25 -17.24 13.37
N MET A 109 -5.77 -18.10 14.27
CA MET A 109 -6.32 -17.64 15.54
C MET A 109 -5.22 -17.06 16.43
N ARG A 110 -5.39 -15.81 16.83
CA ARG A 110 -4.51 -15.04 17.73
C ARG A 110 -5.33 -14.13 18.63
N ASN A 111 -4.67 -13.50 19.62
CA ASN A 111 -5.32 -12.58 20.55
C ASN A 111 -5.81 -11.28 19.90
N SER A 112 -5.30 -10.92 18.73
CA SER A 112 -5.70 -9.76 17.96
C SER A 112 -5.89 -10.17 16.50
N LEU A 113 -7.13 -10.42 16.11
CA LEU A 113 -7.52 -10.75 14.74
C LEU A 113 -8.04 -9.51 14.04
N SER A 114 -7.59 -9.29 12.81
CA SER A 114 -8.20 -8.29 11.93
C SER A 114 -9.37 -8.92 11.20
N ILE A 115 -10.51 -8.25 11.26
CA ILE A 115 -11.76 -8.71 10.66
C ILE A 115 -11.64 -8.64 9.14
N GLY A 116 -12.16 -9.68 8.46
CA GLY A 116 -12.35 -9.69 7.01
C GLY A 116 -13.69 -9.08 6.61
N ASP A 117 -13.83 -8.83 5.31
CA ASP A 117 -15.05 -8.33 4.67
C ASP A 117 -15.49 -9.24 3.52
N GLY A 118 -15.10 -10.51 3.59
CA GLY A 118 -15.47 -11.52 2.62
C GLY A 118 -14.42 -11.77 1.53
N VAL A 119 -14.90 -12.23 0.38
CA VAL A 119 -14.07 -12.62 -0.76
C VAL A 119 -14.13 -11.55 -1.84
N TYR A 120 -12.97 -11.20 -2.38
CA TYR A 120 -12.83 -10.26 -3.49
C TYR A 120 -12.30 -10.98 -4.72
N ARG A 121 -12.72 -10.47 -5.89
CA ARG A 121 -12.23 -10.91 -7.19
C ARG A 121 -11.83 -9.71 -8.02
N SER A 122 -10.72 -9.85 -8.74
CA SER A 122 -10.30 -8.98 -9.82
C SER A 122 -10.29 -9.76 -11.12
N ASP A 123 -10.68 -9.13 -12.22
CA ASP A 123 -10.60 -9.68 -13.58
C ASP A 123 -9.56 -8.93 -14.45
N ASP A 124 -8.84 -7.98 -13.88
CA ASP A 124 -7.92 -7.09 -14.58
C ASP A 124 -6.51 -7.04 -13.96
N GLY A 125 -6.15 -8.07 -13.22
CA GLY A 125 -4.82 -8.16 -12.62
C GLY A 125 -4.64 -7.31 -11.38
N GLY A 126 -5.74 -7.02 -10.64
CA GLY A 126 -5.70 -6.28 -9.39
C GLY A 126 -5.89 -4.77 -9.53
N GLU A 127 -6.25 -4.26 -10.71
CA GLU A 127 -6.53 -2.84 -10.89
C GLU A 127 -7.89 -2.45 -10.27
N ASN A 128 -8.89 -3.32 -10.43
CA ASN A 128 -10.21 -3.18 -9.85
C ASN A 128 -10.63 -4.46 -9.11
N TRP A 129 -11.41 -4.27 -8.03
CA TRP A 129 -11.84 -5.36 -7.17
C TRP A 129 -13.35 -5.32 -6.94
N MET A 130 -13.98 -6.49 -7.01
CA MET A 130 -15.38 -6.71 -6.72
C MET A 130 -15.51 -7.57 -5.46
N ASN A 131 -16.22 -7.08 -4.45
CA ASN A 131 -16.58 -7.88 -3.28
C ASN A 131 -17.71 -8.84 -3.66
N LEU A 132 -17.50 -10.14 -3.48
CA LEU A 132 -18.45 -11.20 -3.81
C LEU A 132 -19.28 -11.67 -2.61
N GLY A 133 -19.13 -11.02 -1.47
CA GLY A 133 -19.83 -11.40 -0.24
C GLY A 133 -19.05 -12.38 0.63
N LEU A 134 -19.73 -13.30 1.29
CA LEU A 134 -19.21 -14.16 2.37
C LEU A 134 -18.74 -13.32 3.57
N ARG A 135 -19.43 -12.23 3.84
CA ARG A 135 -19.28 -11.44 5.06
C ARG A 135 -19.90 -12.24 6.23
N ASN A 136 -19.21 -12.28 7.35
CA ASN A 136 -19.73 -12.84 8.60
C ASN A 136 -20.78 -11.90 9.21
#